data_995935318068fb88bec6cc27d4bc43c3
#
_entry.id   995935318068fb88bec6cc27d4bc43c3
#
_cell.length_a   1.000
_cell.length_b   1.000
_cell.length_c   1.000
_cell.angle_alpha   90.00
_cell.angle_beta   90.00
_cell.angle_gamma   90.00
#
_symmetry.space_group_name_H-M   'P 1'
#
loop_
_entity.id
_entity.type
_entity.pdbx_description
1 polymer ?
#
loop_
_entity_poly.entity_id
_entity_poly.type
_entity_poly.pdbx_seq_one_letter_code
_entity_poly.pdbx_strand_id
1 'polypeptide(L)'
;MEFDKLPINTALLQLIGNGHVPDEYRKLPDLPKDERQSYSFALKCIEDLALFLKPSQSGNLSRPMQRKLVTLVNCQLMEVEGRARAGRAARSLGERSVTELILQHQNPQQLSANLWAAVRARGCQFLGPAMQEEVLKLVLLALEDGSALSRKVLVMFVVQRLEAHFPQASKTSIGHVVQLLYRASCFKVTKRDGDSSLMQLKEEFRTYETLRREHDTQIVQIATEAGLRIAPDQWSSLLYGDTAHKSHMQSIIGK
;
A
#
# COMPACT_ATOMS: atom_id res chain seq x y z
N MET A 1 -53.00 -2.52 -10.47
CA MET A 1 -51.60 -2.39 -10.85
C MET A 1 -50.79 -2.98 -9.73
N GLU A 2 -50.23 -4.15 -10.01
CA GLU A 2 -49.56 -5.03 -9.04
C GLU A 2 -48.25 -4.41 -8.55
N PHE A 3 -48.24 -3.98 -7.29
CA PHE A 3 -47.03 -3.65 -6.55
C PHE A 3 -46.64 -4.74 -5.54
N ASP A 4 -47.11 -5.98 -5.76
CA ASP A 4 -46.94 -7.07 -4.80
C ASP A 4 -45.64 -7.86 -4.91
N LYS A 5 -44.67 -7.42 -5.69
CA LYS A 5 -43.34 -8.05 -5.75
C LYS A 5 -42.26 -6.99 -5.87
N LEU A 6 -41.95 -6.30 -4.78
CA LEU A 6 -40.61 -5.71 -4.65
C LEU A 6 -39.65 -6.90 -4.45
N PRO A 7 -38.76 -7.20 -5.40
CA PRO A 7 -37.76 -8.20 -5.20
C PRO A 7 -36.74 -7.68 -4.19
N ILE A 8 -36.88 -8.11 -2.95
CA ILE A 8 -35.76 -8.08 -2.03
C ILE A 8 -34.73 -8.96 -2.70
N ASN A 9 -33.68 -8.33 -3.22
CA ASN A 9 -32.74 -9.02 -4.08
C ASN A 9 -32.07 -10.16 -3.30
N THR A 10 -32.31 -11.38 -3.74
CA THR A 10 -31.73 -12.61 -3.21
C THR A 10 -30.21 -12.55 -3.08
N ALA A 11 -29.55 -11.75 -3.93
CA ALA A 11 -28.11 -11.53 -3.89
C ALA A 11 -27.66 -10.76 -2.63
N LEU A 12 -28.45 -9.79 -2.17
CA LEU A 12 -28.17 -9.03 -0.94
C LEU A 12 -28.39 -9.90 0.30
N LEU A 13 -29.44 -10.74 0.27
CA LEU A 13 -29.73 -11.69 1.32
C LEU A 13 -28.68 -12.81 1.42
N GLN A 14 -28.10 -13.24 0.29
CA GLN A 14 -26.99 -14.20 0.27
C GLN A 14 -25.69 -13.59 0.79
N LEU A 15 -25.46 -12.28 0.58
CA LEU A 15 -24.31 -11.57 1.14
C LEU A 15 -24.43 -11.35 2.66
N ILE A 16 -25.64 -11.25 3.19
CA ILE A 16 -25.93 -11.01 4.62
C ILE A 16 -26.03 -12.31 5.42
N GLY A 17 -26.18 -13.46 4.76
CA GLY A 17 -26.18 -14.78 5.41
C GLY A 17 -27.43 -15.15 6.21
N ASN A 18 -28.45 -14.28 6.33
CA ASN A 18 -29.69 -14.54 7.05
C ASN A 18 -30.91 -14.11 6.23
N GLY A 19 -31.70 -15.06 5.79
CA GLY A 19 -32.93 -14.84 4.98
C GLY A 19 -34.10 -14.17 5.72
N HIS A 20 -33.84 -13.40 6.77
CA HIS A 20 -34.87 -12.69 7.53
C HIS A 20 -35.00 -11.25 7.02
N VAL A 21 -36.17 -10.94 6.46
CA VAL A 21 -36.55 -9.57 6.08
C VAL A 21 -36.92 -8.82 7.36
N PRO A 22 -36.18 -7.75 7.74
CA PRO A 22 -36.55 -6.98 8.92
C PRO A 22 -37.97 -6.40 8.82
N ASP A 23 -38.72 -6.42 9.91
CA ASP A 23 -40.11 -5.90 9.97
C ASP A 23 -40.23 -4.42 9.57
N GLU A 24 -39.13 -3.67 9.60
CA GLU A 24 -39.05 -2.27 9.14
C GLU A 24 -39.44 -2.10 7.68
N TYR A 25 -39.22 -3.10 6.81
CA TYR A 25 -39.57 -3.02 5.39
C TYR A 25 -41.09 -3.10 5.13
N ARG A 26 -41.89 -3.56 6.10
CA ARG A 26 -43.35 -3.56 6.05
C ARG A 26 -43.94 -2.15 6.07
N LYS A 27 -43.19 -1.17 6.56
CA LYS A 27 -43.59 0.27 6.61
C LYS A 27 -43.29 1.03 5.31
N LEU A 28 -42.71 0.40 4.30
CA LEU A 28 -42.37 1.06 3.04
C LEU A 28 -43.58 1.67 2.30
N PRO A 29 -44.79 1.05 2.29
CA PRO A 29 -45.96 1.65 1.70
C PRO A 29 -46.43 2.94 2.39
N ASP A 30 -46.13 3.11 3.67
CA ASP A 30 -46.57 4.23 4.49
C ASP A 30 -45.69 5.47 4.32
N LEU A 31 -44.53 5.34 3.65
CA LEU A 31 -43.64 6.47 3.40
C LEU A 31 -44.20 7.43 2.33
N PRO A 32 -43.92 8.73 2.44
CA PRO A 32 -44.18 9.71 1.38
C PRO A 32 -43.58 9.29 0.04
N LYS A 33 -44.22 9.68 -1.07
CA LYS A 33 -43.82 9.30 -2.43
C LYS A 33 -42.32 9.56 -2.71
N ASP A 34 -41.85 10.74 -2.30
CA ASP A 34 -40.45 11.16 -2.54
C ASP A 34 -39.46 10.31 -1.73
N GLU A 35 -39.83 9.93 -0.51
CA GLU A 35 -39.01 9.06 0.31
C GLU A 35 -38.97 7.64 -0.20
N ARG A 36 -40.09 7.10 -0.71
CA ARG A 36 -40.12 5.80 -1.39
C ARG A 36 -39.22 5.79 -2.63
N GLN A 37 -39.25 6.86 -3.41
CA GLN A 37 -38.39 7.00 -4.58
C GLN A 37 -36.92 7.04 -4.19
N SER A 38 -36.57 7.83 -3.16
CA SER A 38 -35.22 7.91 -2.60
C SER A 38 -34.73 6.58 -2.05
N TYR A 39 -35.61 5.82 -1.37
CA TYR A 39 -35.32 4.47 -0.89
C TYR A 39 -35.03 3.52 -2.05
N SER A 40 -35.92 3.47 -3.06
CA SER A 40 -35.74 2.60 -4.22
C SER A 40 -34.48 2.89 -5.00
N PHE A 41 -34.12 4.18 -5.13
CA PHE A 41 -32.87 4.59 -5.76
C PHE A 41 -31.65 4.14 -4.96
N ALA A 42 -31.65 4.33 -3.63
CA ALA A 42 -30.56 3.89 -2.76
C ALA A 42 -30.38 2.38 -2.81
N LEU A 43 -31.47 1.63 -2.74
CA LEU A 43 -31.46 0.16 -2.83
C LEU A 43 -30.85 -0.30 -4.17
N LYS A 44 -31.31 0.28 -5.29
CA LYS A 44 -30.77 -0.05 -6.61
C LYS A 44 -29.27 0.23 -6.72
N CYS A 45 -28.79 1.36 -6.23
CA CYS A 45 -27.35 1.67 -6.22
C CYS A 45 -26.54 0.64 -5.42
N ILE A 46 -27.08 0.15 -4.30
CA ILE A 46 -26.43 -0.88 -3.49
C ILE A 46 -26.39 -2.23 -4.23
N GLU A 47 -27.48 -2.60 -4.88
CA GLU A 47 -27.58 -3.82 -5.68
C GLU A 47 -26.59 -3.80 -6.86
N ASP A 48 -26.56 -2.71 -7.63
CA ASP A 48 -25.63 -2.53 -8.75
C ASP A 48 -24.16 -2.62 -8.27
N LEU A 49 -23.86 -2.02 -7.13
CA LEU A 49 -22.52 -2.10 -6.54
C LEU A 49 -22.17 -3.51 -6.05
N ALA A 50 -23.14 -4.22 -5.44
CA ALA A 50 -22.95 -5.60 -5.02
C ALA A 50 -22.70 -6.54 -6.21
N LEU A 51 -23.45 -6.35 -7.31
CA LEU A 51 -23.23 -7.08 -8.57
C LEU A 51 -21.87 -6.79 -9.17
N PHE A 52 -21.43 -5.53 -9.16
CA PHE A 52 -20.10 -5.11 -9.63
C PHE A 52 -18.96 -5.76 -8.81
N LEU A 53 -19.14 -5.89 -7.50
CA LEU A 53 -18.14 -6.45 -6.60
C LEU A 53 -18.13 -7.99 -6.58
N LYS A 54 -19.20 -8.66 -7.05
CA LYS A 54 -19.35 -10.12 -7.03
C LYS A 54 -18.20 -10.87 -7.74
N PRO A 55 -17.71 -10.45 -8.92
CA PRO A 55 -16.55 -11.10 -9.56
C PRO A 55 -15.26 -10.96 -8.76
N SER A 56 -15.14 -9.90 -7.95
CA SER A 56 -13.95 -9.63 -7.13
C SER A 56 -13.91 -10.49 -5.85
N GLN A 57 -14.94 -11.29 -5.57
CA GLN A 57 -14.97 -12.18 -4.40
C GLN A 57 -13.95 -13.32 -4.48
N SER A 58 -13.41 -13.63 -5.65
CA SER A 58 -12.29 -14.56 -5.80
C SER A 58 -10.92 -13.96 -5.38
N GLY A 59 -10.85 -12.65 -5.22
CA GLY A 59 -9.70 -11.92 -4.66
C GLY A 59 -10.13 -11.19 -3.38
N ASN A 60 -9.42 -11.40 -2.29
CA ASN A 60 -9.71 -10.79 -1.00
C ASN A 60 -9.87 -9.27 -1.13
N LEU A 61 -11.08 -8.76 -0.90
CA LEU A 61 -11.31 -7.33 -0.73
C LEU A 61 -10.36 -6.79 0.35
N SER A 62 -9.77 -5.64 0.11
CA SER A 62 -8.92 -5.00 1.12
C SER A 62 -9.71 -4.73 2.41
N ARG A 63 -9.07 -4.78 3.57
CA ARG A 63 -9.73 -4.52 4.87
C ARG A 63 -10.54 -3.22 4.90
N PRO A 64 -10.06 -2.11 4.31
CA PRO A 64 -10.86 -0.88 4.24
C PRO A 64 -12.13 -1.04 3.40
N MET A 65 -12.10 -1.79 2.30
CA MET A 65 -13.28 -2.08 1.48
C MET A 65 -14.27 -2.96 2.22
N GLN A 66 -13.80 -4.01 2.91
CA GLN A 66 -14.65 -4.85 3.76
C GLN A 66 -15.40 -4.03 4.82
N ARG A 67 -14.71 -3.10 5.51
CA ARG A 67 -15.35 -2.21 6.50
C ARG A 67 -16.43 -1.32 5.87
N LYS A 68 -16.18 -0.78 4.68
CA LYS A 68 -17.16 0.05 3.96
C LYS A 68 -18.35 -0.78 3.48
N LEU A 69 -18.11 -2.00 3.02
CA LEU A 69 -19.17 -2.92 2.63
C LEU A 69 -20.07 -3.28 3.84
N VAL A 70 -19.47 -3.60 5.00
CA VAL A 70 -20.23 -3.84 6.24
C VAL A 70 -21.03 -2.61 6.66
N THR A 71 -20.44 -1.41 6.56
CA THR A 71 -21.16 -0.16 6.84
C THR A 71 -22.35 0.00 5.90
N LEU A 72 -22.17 -0.28 4.61
CA LEU A 72 -23.21 -0.16 3.59
C LEU A 72 -24.37 -1.11 3.86
N VAL A 73 -24.06 -2.38 4.16
CA VAL A 73 -25.06 -3.43 4.44
C VAL A 73 -25.87 -3.14 5.71
N ASN A 74 -25.22 -2.54 6.72
CA ASN A 74 -25.87 -2.22 8.01
C ASN A 74 -26.60 -0.86 8.02
N CYS A 75 -26.70 -0.15 6.88
CA CYS A 75 -27.44 1.11 6.84
C CYS A 75 -28.95 0.86 6.83
N GLN A 76 -29.67 1.58 7.68
CA GLN A 76 -31.14 1.55 7.73
C GLN A 76 -31.71 2.47 6.63
N LEU A 77 -32.07 1.90 5.48
CA LEU A 77 -32.52 2.65 4.32
C LEU A 77 -33.91 3.29 4.48
N MET A 78 -34.68 2.86 5.50
CA MET A 78 -35.97 3.47 5.83
C MET A 78 -35.83 4.91 6.35
N GLU A 79 -34.70 5.22 6.97
CA GLU A 79 -34.40 6.55 7.52
C GLU A 79 -33.64 7.42 6.50
N VAL A 80 -33.93 8.73 6.50
CA VAL A 80 -33.24 9.71 5.64
C VAL A 80 -31.73 9.70 5.89
N GLU A 81 -31.32 9.70 7.17
CA GLU A 81 -29.90 9.67 7.56
C GLU A 81 -29.26 8.33 7.18
N GLY A 82 -29.97 7.22 7.29
CA GLY A 82 -29.53 5.89 6.86
C GLY A 82 -29.24 5.86 5.36
N ARG A 83 -30.12 6.43 4.52
CA ARG A 83 -29.91 6.57 3.07
C ARG A 83 -28.70 7.46 2.73
N ALA A 84 -28.57 8.59 3.43
CA ALA A 84 -27.43 9.49 3.27
C ALA A 84 -26.10 8.79 3.62
N ARG A 85 -26.07 8.02 4.72
CA ARG A 85 -24.92 7.23 5.14
C ARG A 85 -24.58 6.12 4.12
N ALA A 86 -25.58 5.42 3.61
CA ALA A 86 -25.44 4.43 2.56
C ALA A 86 -24.83 5.03 1.29
N GLY A 87 -25.33 6.19 0.84
CA GLY A 87 -24.78 6.91 -0.32
C GLY A 87 -23.30 7.30 -0.16
N ARG A 88 -22.91 7.78 1.03
CA ARG A 88 -21.49 8.09 1.33
C ARG A 88 -20.62 6.83 1.33
N ALA A 89 -21.11 5.74 1.93
CA ALA A 89 -20.39 4.46 1.97
C ALA A 89 -20.24 3.84 0.57
N ALA A 90 -21.31 3.83 -0.22
CA ALA A 90 -21.31 3.33 -1.60
C ALA A 90 -20.36 4.11 -2.51
N ARG A 91 -20.38 5.44 -2.45
CA ARG A 91 -19.44 6.30 -3.20
C ARG A 91 -18.00 5.97 -2.82
N SER A 92 -17.68 5.94 -1.53
CA SER A 92 -16.32 5.64 -1.05
C SER A 92 -15.86 4.22 -1.45
N LEU A 93 -16.77 3.25 -1.50
CA LEU A 93 -16.47 1.89 -1.94
C LEU A 93 -16.22 1.84 -3.45
N GLY A 94 -17.08 2.53 -4.24
CA GLY A 94 -16.92 2.64 -5.69
C GLY A 94 -15.61 3.31 -6.09
N GLU A 95 -15.27 4.45 -5.48
CA GLU A 95 -14.01 5.16 -5.73
C GLU A 95 -12.78 4.28 -5.44
N ARG A 96 -12.82 3.51 -4.33
CA ARG A 96 -11.74 2.57 -4.00
C ARG A 96 -11.67 1.42 -4.99
N SER A 97 -12.81 0.86 -5.40
CA SER A 97 -12.86 -0.24 -6.38
C SER A 97 -12.26 0.18 -7.72
N VAL A 98 -12.60 1.37 -8.21
CA VAL A 98 -12.02 1.94 -9.44
C VAL A 98 -10.52 2.17 -9.27
N THR A 99 -10.09 2.70 -8.14
CA THR A 99 -8.66 2.91 -7.85
C THR A 99 -7.89 1.60 -7.85
N GLU A 100 -8.40 0.57 -7.16
CA GLU A 100 -7.75 -0.75 -7.12
C GLU A 100 -7.72 -1.41 -8.51
N LEU A 101 -8.79 -1.26 -9.30
CA LEU A 101 -8.85 -1.75 -10.69
C LEU A 101 -7.77 -1.07 -11.56
N ILE A 102 -7.64 0.25 -11.47
CA ILE A 102 -6.59 1.00 -12.20
C ILE A 102 -5.20 0.51 -11.79
N LEU A 103 -4.96 0.32 -10.49
CA LEU A 103 -3.68 -0.17 -9.99
C LEU A 103 -3.34 -1.57 -10.50
N GLN A 104 -4.34 -2.46 -10.57
CA GLN A 104 -4.16 -3.82 -11.10
C GLN A 104 -3.83 -3.86 -12.60
N HIS A 105 -4.27 -2.85 -13.36
CA HIS A 105 -4.06 -2.76 -14.82
C HIS A 105 -2.87 -1.89 -15.22
N GLN A 106 -2.09 -1.38 -14.26
CA GLN A 106 -0.84 -0.67 -14.58
C GLN A 106 0.17 -1.63 -15.24
N ASN A 107 0.85 -1.15 -16.28
CA ASN A 107 1.94 -1.90 -16.90
C ASN A 107 3.10 -2.02 -15.89
N PRO A 108 3.44 -3.24 -15.42
CA PRO A 108 4.47 -3.44 -14.41
C PRO A 108 5.86 -2.95 -14.85
N GLN A 109 6.17 -3.07 -16.14
CA GLN A 109 7.46 -2.64 -16.69
C GLN A 109 7.58 -1.11 -16.67
N GLN A 110 6.51 -0.41 -17.09
CA GLN A 110 6.48 1.05 -17.06
C GLN A 110 6.51 1.58 -15.63
N LEU A 111 5.77 0.94 -14.72
CA LEU A 111 5.76 1.29 -13.31
C LEU A 111 7.15 1.15 -12.68
N SER A 112 7.81 0.03 -12.94
CA SER A 112 9.18 -0.23 -12.50
C SER A 112 10.16 0.80 -13.06
N ALA A 113 10.09 1.09 -14.37
CA ALA A 113 10.94 2.08 -15.01
C ALA A 113 10.77 3.48 -14.39
N ASN A 114 9.53 3.91 -14.16
CA ASN A 114 9.21 5.19 -13.55
C ASN A 114 9.71 5.28 -12.10
N LEU A 115 9.51 4.21 -11.31
CA LEU A 115 9.99 4.14 -9.93
C LEU A 115 11.52 4.31 -9.86
N TRP A 116 12.23 3.51 -10.62
CA TRP A 116 13.70 3.55 -10.56
C TRP A 116 14.26 4.82 -11.18
N ALA A 117 13.58 5.43 -12.14
CA ALA A 117 13.92 6.77 -12.61
C ALA A 117 13.77 7.83 -11.50
N ALA A 118 12.68 7.78 -10.72
CA ALA A 118 12.47 8.69 -9.60
C ALA A 118 13.52 8.51 -8.49
N VAL A 119 13.91 7.27 -8.19
CA VAL A 119 14.96 6.95 -7.22
C VAL A 119 16.33 7.50 -7.70
N ARG A 120 16.68 7.27 -8.97
CA ARG A 120 17.93 7.78 -9.57
C ARG A 120 17.97 9.32 -9.61
N ALA A 121 16.86 9.97 -9.88
CA ALA A 121 16.76 11.43 -9.90
C ALA A 121 17.12 12.07 -8.54
N ARG A 122 17.09 11.29 -7.46
CA ARG A 122 17.50 11.73 -6.12
C ARG A 122 18.91 11.30 -5.73
N GLY A 123 19.71 10.85 -6.70
CA GLY A 123 21.07 10.36 -6.48
C GLY A 123 21.11 9.05 -5.70
N CYS A 124 20.02 8.27 -5.71
CA CYS A 124 19.92 6.98 -5.05
C CYS A 124 19.81 5.85 -6.09
N GLN A 125 20.02 4.63 -5.65
CA GLN A 125 19.88 3.45 -6.51
C GLN A 125 19.35 2.24 -5.73
N PHE A 126 18.58 1.42 -6.40
CA PHE A 126 18.18 0.09 -5.98
C PHE A 126 18.80 -0.93 -6.96
N LEU A 127 19.50 -1.93 -6.44
CA LEU A 127 20.33 -2.85 -7.22
C LEU A 127 19.65 -4.20 -7.54
N GLY A 128 18.35 -4.28 -7.29
CA GLY A 128 17.58 -5.50 -7.32
C GLY A 128 17.51 -6.20 -5.95
N PRO A 129 16.51 -7.06 -5.75
CA PRO A 129 16.20 -7.63 -4.43
C PRO A 129 17.40 -8.31 -3.76
N ALA A 130 18.04 -9.25 -4.45
CA ALA A 130 19.13 -10.06 -3.87
C ALA A 130 20.37 -9.21 -3.53
N MET A 131 20.83 -8.39 -4.47
CA MET A 131 22.02 -7.57 -4.25
C MET A 131 21.75 -6.48 -3.21
N GLN A 132 20.56 -5.90 -3.19
CA GLN A 132 20.17 -4.89 -2.21
C GLN A 132 20.17 -5.46 -0.79
N GLU A 133 19.66 -6.68 -0.63
CA GLU A 133 19.67 -7.38 0.65
C GLU A 133 21.10 -7.57 1.17
N GLU A 134 22.01 -8.04 0.33
CA GLU A 134 23.41 -8.24 0.73
C GLU A 134 24.12 -6.92 1.06
N VAL A 135 23.84 -5.85 0.30
CA VAL A 135 24.38 -4.51 0.63
C VAL A 135 23.93 -4.07 2.02
N LEU A 136 22.65 -4.21 2.36
CA LEU A 136 22.13 -3.81 3.68
C LEU A 136 22.73 -4.65 4.81
N LYS A 137 22.90 -5.97 4.61
CA LYS A 137 23.58 -6.84 5.57
C LYS A 137 25.04 -6.42 5.79
N LEU A 138 25.76 -6.07 4.74
CA LEU A 138 27.15 -5.63 4.83
C LEU A 138 27.28 -4.24 5.48
N VAL A 139 26.37 -3.30 5.20
CA VAL A 139 26.32 -2.01 5.90
C VAL A 139 26.07 -2.23 7.38
N LEU A 140 25.15 -3.12 7.73
CA LEU A 140 24.87 -3.45 9.12
C LEU A 140 26.11 -4.08 9.78
N LEU A 141 26.71 -5.09 9.18
CA LEU A 141 27.93 -5.74 9.66
C LEU A 141 29.06 -4.74 9.96
N ALA A 142 29.18 -3.71 9.14
CA ALA A 142 30.23 -2.69 9.31
C ALA A 142 29.95 -1.69 10.43
N LEU A 143 28.68 -1.52 10.87
CA LEU A 143 28.26 -0.40 11.71
C LEU A 143 27.35 -0.79 12.89
N GLU A 144 26.94 -2.07 13.02
CA GLU A 144 26.00 -2.53 14.06
C GLU A 144 26.55 -2.41 15.49
N ASP A 145 27.87 -2.50 15.64
CA ASP A 145 28.57 -2.33 16.92
C ASP A 145 28.70 -0.85 17.36
N GLY A 146 28.20 0.07 16.55
CA GLY A 146 28.33 1.51 16.77
C GLY A 146 29.61 2.11 16.22
N SER A 147 30.35 1.39 15.38
CA SER A 147 31.53 1.92 14.68
C SER A 147 31.18 3.12 13.80
N ALA A 148 32.10 4.06 13.69
CA ALA A 148 31.97 5.24 12.85
C ALA A 148 32.97 5.19 11.69
N LEU A 149 32.46 5.15 10.47
CA LEU A 149 33.26 5.06 9.24
C LEU A 149 33.01 6.26 8.33
N SER A 150 34.03 6.66 7.56
CA SER A 150 33.79 7.59 6.46
C SER A 150 33.00 6.90 5.34
N ARG A 151 32.23 7.68 4.57
CA ARG A 151 31.47 7.15 3.42
C ARG A 151 32.36 6.35 2.46
N LYS A 152 33.56 6.85 2.20
CA LYS A 152 34.53 6.19 1.32
C LYS A 152 34.92 4.81 1.85
N VAL A 153 35.24 4.70 3.14
CA VAL A 153 35.62 3.43 3.79
C VAL A 153 34.45 2.45 3.77
N LEU A 154 33.26 2.89 4.15
CA LEU A 154 32.05 2.03 4.12
C LEU A 154 31.77 1.51 2.70
N VAL A 155 31.78 2.37 1.70
CA VAL A 155 31.54 1.96 0.30
C VAL A 155 32.61 0.98 -0.17
N MET A 156 33.88 1.20 0.14
CA MET A 156 34.97 0.29 -0.23
C MET A 156 34.83 -1.07 0.44
N PHE A 157 34.50 -1.11 1.72
CA PHE A 157 34.24 -2.34 2.46
C PHE A 157 33.14 -3.17 1.81
N VAL A 158 31.99 -2.54 1.50
CA VAL A 158 30.86 -3.23 0.88
C VAL A 158 31.21 -3.75 -0.51
N VAL A 159 31.86 -2.93 -1.37
CA VAL A 159 32.25 -3.37 -2.72
C VAL A 159 33.17 -4.58 -2.67
N GLN A 160 34.23 -4.54 -1.83
CA GLN A 160 35.19 -5.65 -1.72
C GLN A 160 34.53 -6.97 -1.29
N ARG A 161 33.53 -6.90 -0.42
CA ARG A 161 32.80 -8.10 0.05
C ARG A 161 31.79 -8.63 -0.98
N LEU A 162 31.23 -7.73 -1.81
CA LEU A 162 30.26 -8.12 -2.83
C LEU A 162 30.90 -8.66 -4.11
N GLU A 163 32.12 -8.28 -4.44
CA GLU A 163 32.78 -8.55 -5.72
C GLU A 163 32.75 -10.02 -6.11
N ALA A 164 32.89 -10.92 -5.13
CA ALA A 164 32.89 -12.38 -5.37
C ALA A 164 31.54 -12.93 -5.86
N HIS A 165 30.42 -12.32 -5.47
CA HIS A 165 29.07 -12.80 -5.78
C HIS A 165 28.34 -11.88 -6.77
N PHE A 166 28.72 -10.60 -6.79
CA PHE A 166 28.12 -9.56 -7.62
C PHE A 166 29.20 -8.73 -8.32
N PRO A 167 29.83 -9.25 -9.38
CA PRO A 167 30.94 -8.58 -10.06
C PRO A 167 30.56 -7.23 -10.67
N GLN A 168 29.26 -6.96 -10.88
CA GLN A 168 28.73 -5.67 -11.33
C GLN A 168 28.69 -4.61 -10.22
N ALA A 169 29.00 -4.96 -8.96
CA ALA A 169 29.06 -3.99 -7.87
C ALA A 169 30.14 -2.95 -8.10
N SER A 170 29.78 -1.68 -8.09
CA SER A 170 30.71 -0.57 -8.27
C SER A 170 30.65 0.40 -7.10
N LYS A 171 31.73 1.15 -6.91
CA LYS A 171 31.79 2.22 -5.89
C LYS A 171 30.66 3.23 -6.07
N THR A 172 30.31 3.52 -7.32
CA THR A 172 29.22 4.46 -7.65
C THR A 172 27.86 3.89 -7.25
N SER A 173 27.55 2.65 -7.66
CA SER A 173 26.26 2.03 -7.35
C SER A 173 26.06 1.83 -5.83
N ILE A 174 27.07 1.35 -5.13
CA ILE A 174 27.03 1.19 -3.68
C ILE A 174 26.95 2.56 -2.99
N GLY A 175 27.68 3.57 -3.51
CA GLY A 175 27.57 4.95 -3.03
C GLY A 175 26.14 5.50 -3.12
N HIS A 176 25.39 5.15 -4.16
CA HIS A 176 23.98 5.53 -4.31
C HIS A 176 23.04 4.79 -3.34
N VAL A 177 23.35 3.53 -2.98
CA VAL A 177 22.61 2.83 -1.92
C VAL A 177 22.86 3.46 -0.56
N VAL A 178 24.12 3.77 -0.24
CA VAL A 178 24.49 4.52 0.99
C VAL A 178 23.78 5.88 1.02
N GLN A 179 23.64 6.56 -0.14
CA GLN A 179 22.90 7.81 -0.24
C GLN A 179 21.42 7.64 0.09
N LEU A 180 20.81 6.52 -0.30
CA LEU A 180 19.42 6.22 0.05
C LEU A 180 19.24 6.09 1.57
N LEU A 181 20.12 5.38 2.25
CA LEU A 181 20.11 5.26 3.71
C LEU A 181 20.40 6.59 4.42
N TYR A 182 21.24 7.44 3.81
CA TYR A 182 21.51 8.79 4.31
C TYR A 182 20.24 9.66 4.23
N ARG A 183 19.50 9.62 3.12
CA ARG A 183 18.21 10.30 2.97
C ARG A 183 17.15 9.78 3.95
N ALA A 184 17.17 8.49 4.21
CA ALA A 184 16.32 7.85 5.23
C ALA A 184 16.71 8.23 6.67
N SER A 185 17.70 9.09 6.82
CA SER A 185 18.20 9.53 8.14
C SER A 185 18.70 8.39 9.04
N CYS A 186 19.16 7.28 8.45
CA CYS A 186 19.68 6.15 9.20
C CYS A 186 21.00 6.43 9.90
N PHE A 187 21.74 7.47 9.49
CA PHE A 187 23.07 7.77 10.02
C PHE A 187 23.08 8.98 10.95
N LYS A 188 23.88 8.87 12.00
CA LYS A 188 24.41 9.99 12.75
C LYS A 188 25.75 10.40 12.10
N VAL A 189 25.85 11.66 11.70
CA VAL A 189 27.04 12.18 11.03
C VAL A 189 27.79 13.11 11.97
N THR A 190 29.07 12.80 12.20
CA THR A 190 29.99 13.61 13.01
C THR A 190 31.03 14.22 12.10
N LYS A 191 31.13 15.54 12.11
CA LYS A 191 32.21 16.27 11.42
C LYS A 191 33.53 16.09 12.18
N ARG A 192 34.57 15.82 11.45
CA ARG A 192 35.95 15.79 11.99
C ARG A 192 36.68 17.03 11.52
N ASP A 193 37.62 17.55 12.33
CA ASP A 193 38.53 18.58 11.90
C ASP A 193 39.42 18.03 10.77
N GLY A 194 39.13 18.43 9.55
CA GLY A 194 39.65 17.85 8.31
C GLY A 194 38.55 17.19 7.46
N ASP A 195 38.80 17.00 6.21
CA ASP A 195 37.89 16.79 5.09
C ASP A 195 36.89 15.61 5.12
N SER A 196 36.81 14.78 6.16
CA SER A 196 35.96 13.58 6.14
C SER A 196 35.00 13.50 7.31
N SER A 197 33.68 13.57 7.01
CA SER A 197 32.62 13.24 7.96
C SER A 197 32.58 11.73 8.25
N LEU A 198 32.41 11.36 9.52
CA LEU A 198 32.18 9.99 9.93
C LEU A 198 30.67 9.73 10.04
N MET A 199 30.24 8.58 9.55
CA MET A 199 28.86 8.08 9.62
C MET A 199 28.81 6.91 10.59
N GLN A 200 27.83 6.94 11.46
CA GLN A 200 27.53 5.90 12.43
C GLN A 200 26.06 5.54 12.28
N LEU A 201 25.74 4.26 12.33
CA LEU A 201 24.34 3.83 12.30
C LEU A 201 23.66 4.23 13.61
N LYS A 202 22.48 4.87 13.53
CA LYS A 202 21.69 5.18 14.71
C LYS A 202 21.24 3.89 15.40
N GLU A 203 21.10 3.93 16.70
CA GLU A 203 20.85 2.76 17.53
C GLU A 203 19.55 2.03 17.11
N GLU A 204 18.50 2.78 16.79
CA GLU A 204 17.22 2.24 16.34
C GLU A 204 17.29 1.46 15.02
N PHE A 205 18.36 1.62 14.23
CA PHE A 205 18.53 0.96 12.92
C PHE A 205 19.63 -0.11 12.91
N ARG A 206 20.11 -0.56 14.07
CA ARG A 206 21.18 -1.57 14.20
C ARG A 206 20.69 -3.02 14.10
N THR A 207 19.48 -3.25 13.60
CA THR A 207 19.00 -4.58 13.22
C THR A 207 18.62 -4.60 11.75
N TYR A 208 18.69 -5.76 11.11
CA TYR A 208 18.34 -5.87 9.69
C TYR A 208 16.90 -5.45 9.42
N GLU A 209 15.97 -5.84 10.27
CA GLU A 209 14.54 -5.55 10.11
C GLU A 209 14.23 -4.05 10.18
N THR A 210 14.82 -3.35 11.14
CA THR A 210 14.62 -1.89 11.29
C THR A 210 15.29 -1.12 10.17
N LEU A 211 16.51 -1.50 9.78
CA LEU A 211 17.23 -0.88 8.68
C LEU A 211 16.52 -1.12 7.34
N ARG A 212 16.09 -2.34 7.09
CA ARG A 212 15.35 -2.69 5.87
C ARG A 212 14.02 -1.96 5.79
N ARG A 213 13.29 -1.87 6.89
CA ARG A 213 12.02 -1.15 6.96
C ARG A 213 12.19 0.33 6.63
N GLU A 214 13.20 0.98 7.17
CA GLU A 214 13.46 2.39 6.91
C GLU A 214 13.93 2.64 5.48
N HIS A 215 14.78 1.76 4.95
CA HIS A 215 15.16 1.74 3.54
C HIS A 215 13.93 1.66 2.62
N ASP A 216 13.03 0.72 2.86
CA ASP A 216 11.82 0.54 2.05
C ASP A 216 10.87 1.74 2.19
N THR A 217 10.72 2.28 3.40
CA THR A 217 9.94 3.50 3.67
C THR A 217 10.45 4.69 2.85
N GLN A 218 11.76 4.86 2.75
CA GLN A 218 12.36 5.94 1.95
C GLN A 218 12.07 5.78 0.45
N ILE A 219 12.07 4.56 -0.08
CA ILE A 219 11.71 4.30 -1.49
C ILE A 219 10.22 4.60 -1.72
N VAL A 220 9.35 4.18 -0.81
CA VAL A 220 7.91 4.48 -0.86
C VAL A 220 7.66 5.99 -0.83
N GLN A 221 8.38 6.72 0.01
CA GLN A 221 8.30 8.18 0.07
C GLN A 221 8.71 8.82 -1.26
N ILE A 222 9.82 8.40 -1.85
CA ILE A 222 10.28 8.90 -3.16
C ILE A 222 9.23 8.65 -4.24
N ALA A 223 8.60 7.47 -4.26
CA ALA A 223 7.55 7.15 -5.20
C ALA A 223 6.31 8.05 -5.00
N THR A 224 5.91 8.26 -3.77
CA THR A 224 4.77 9.12 -3.41
C THR A 224 5.02 10.57 -3.85
N GLU A 225 6.22 11.11 -3.59
CA GLU A 225 6.63 12.44 -4.05
C GLU A 225 6.66 12.56 -5.57
N ALA A 226 6.91 11.47 -6.28
CA ALA A 226 6.86 11.40 -7.74
C ALA A 226 5.44 11.16 -8.30
N GLY A 227 4.42 11.10 -7.43
CA GLY A 227 3.03 10.87 -7.82
C GLY A 227 2.71 9.44 -8.24
N LEU A 228 3.60 8.48 -7.96
CA LEU A 228 3.38 7.08 -8.30
C LEU A 228 2.43 6.42 -7.28
N ARG A 229 1.48 5.66 -7.78
CA ARG A 229 0.57 4.83 -6.97
C ARG A 229 0.86 3.38 -7.25
N ILE A 230 1.34 2.67 -6.23
CA ILE A 230 1.82 1.29 -6.33
C ILE A 230 1.09 0.47 -5.28
N ALA A 231 0.48 -0.65 -5.69
CA ALA A 231 -0.22 -1.55 -4.78
C ALA A 231 0.76 -2.36 -3.90
N PRO A 232 0.35 -2.82 -2.71
CA PRO A 232 1.24 -3.54 -1.79
C PRO A 232 1.87 -4.82 -2.36
N ASP A 233 1.17 -5.54 -3.23
CA ASP A 233 1.69 -6.73 -3.93
C ASP A 233 2.71 -6.35 -5.01
N GLN A 234 2.48 -5.26 -5.74
CA GLN A 234 3.45 -4.71 -6.68
C GLN A 234 4.72 -4.23 -5.96
N TRP A 235 4.59 -3.55 -4.82
CA TRP A 235 5.72 -3.19 -3.96
C TRP A 235 6.53 -4.40 -3.52
N SER A 236 5.86 -5.46 -3.05
CA SER A 236 6.52 -6.70 -2.66
C SER A 236 7.33 -7.29 -3.81
N SER A 237 6.74 -7.37 -5.00
CA SER A 237 7.43 -7.86 -6.19
C SER A 237 8.62 -7.00 -6.60
N LEU A 238 8.51 -5.67 -6.50
CA LEU A 238 9.58 -4.73 -6.88
C LEU A 238 10.77 -4.77 -5.92
N LEU A 239 10.51 -4.86 -4.59
CA LEU A 239 11.56 -4.76 -3.57
C LEU A 239 12.10 -6.11 -3.10
N TYR A 240 11.33 -7.20 -3.25
CA TYR A 240 11.67 -8.52 -2.75
C TYR A 240 11.70 -9.61 -3.85
N GLY A 241 11.13 -9.33 -5.01
CA GLY A 241 11.06 -10.29 -6.11
C GLY A 241 9.89 -11.27 -6.03
N ASP A 242 9.06 -11.17 -4.99
CA ASP A 242 7.89 -12.03 -4.75
C ASP A 242 6.74 -11.25 -4.09
N THR A 243 5.62 -11.92 -3.82
CA THR A 243 4.43 -11.31 -3.18
C THR A 243 4.30 -11.65 -1.69
N ALA A 244 5.28 -12.35 -1.09
CA ALA A 244 5.22 -12.79 0.31
C ALA A 244 5.27 -11.62 1.30
N HIS A 245 5.88 -10.49 0.91
CA HIS A 245 6.06 -9.30 1.74
C HIS A 245 4.93 -8.26 1.63
N LYS A 246 3.79 -8.63 1.01
CA LYS A 246 2.63 -7.73 0.84
C LYS A 246 2.17 -7.09 2.16
N SER A 247 2.07 -7.88 3.24
CA SER A 247 1.63 -7.37 4.55
C SER A 247 2.65 -6.38 5.15
N HIS A 248 3.94 -6.62 4.95
CA HIS A 248 5.01 -5.71 5.34
C HIS A 248 4.88 -4.39 4.59
N MET A 249 4.74 -4.43 3.26
CA MET A 249 4.58 -3.22 2.45
C MET A 249 3.31 -2.46 2.80
N GLN A 250 2.19 -3.15 3.06
CA GLN A 250 0.96 -2.52 3.52
C GLN A 250 1.13 -1.77 4.84
N SER A 251 1.97 -2.27 5.76
CA SER A 251 2.29 -1.59 7.02
C SER A 251 3.12 -0.32 6.86
N ILE A 252 3.83 -0.18 5.74
CA ILE A 252 4.63 1.02 5.40
C ILE A 252 3.75 2.06 4.70
N ILE A 253 2.94 1.63 3.72
CA ILE A 253 2.12 2.52 2.89
C ILE A 253 0.94 3.12 3.68
N GLY A 254 0.43 2.39 4.67
CA GLY A 254 -0.75 2.77 5.46
C GLY A 254 -0.48 3.78 6.59
N LYS A 255 0.73 4.30 6.69
CA LYS A 255 1.11 5.39 7.59
C LYS A 255 1.04 6.72 6.85
#